data_bc0b39b22652e43fe3bd6e264f45da9c
#
_entry.id   bc0b39b22652e43fe3bd6e264f45da9c
#
_cell.length_a   1.000
_cell.length_b   1.000
_cell.length_c   1.000
_cell.angle_alpha   90.00
_cell.angle_beta   90.00
_cell.angle_gamma   90.00
#
_symmetry.space_group_name_H-M   'P 1'
#
loop_
_entity.id
_entity.type
_entity.pdbx_description
1 polymer ?
#
loop_
_entity_poly.entity_id
_entity_poly.type
_entity_poly.pdbx_seq_one_letter_code
_entity_poly.pdbx_strand_id
1 'polypeptide(L)'
;LYEHQSTYNPNIPLRNLFYIADEYHRLVVRKSLYSTVIQKIPTPRFLVFYNGTKEVEDRSEFRLSSAYENPTENPDLELRVTMLNVNDGHSSDLMEHCRTLKEYAQYVARVRKYAAKQDVSLEEAVTRAVDECIEEGILAEFLLKNKTEVIKVSIYEYDKEFEEKKLRKTEYE
;
A
#
# COMPACT_ATOMS: atom_id res chain seq x y z
N LEU A 1 -2.47 11.27 -4.89
CA LEU A 1 -1.39 10.44 -4.32
C LEU A 1 -1.96 9.07 -3.98
N TYR A 2 -1.29 8.01 -4.38
CA TYR A 2 -1.61 6.65 -3.92
C TYR A 2 -0.34 5.96 -3.43
N GLU A 3 -0.50 5.08 -2.47
CA GLU A 3 0.58 4.34 -1.84
C GLU A 3 0.15 2.88 -1.63
N HIS A 4 1.07 1.94 -1.81
CA HIS A 4 0.84 0.52 -1.53
C HIS A 4 1.57 0.16 -0.23
N GLN A 5 0.89 -0.49 0.72
CA GLN A 5 1.44 -0.79 2.04
C GLN A 5 1.11 -2.21 2.51
N SER A 6 2.12 -2.94 2.91
CA SER A 6 1.99 -4.23 3.61
C SER A 6 1.89 -4.07 5.13
N THR A 7 2.19 -2.89 5.64
CA THR A 7 2.19 -2.58 7.07
C THR A 7 1.12 -1.56 7.44
N TYR A 8 0.32 -1.85 8.45
CA TYR A 8 -0.63 -0.90 9.01
C TYR A 8 0.12 0.25 9.72
N ASN A 9 -0.02 1.47 9.21
CA ASN A 9 0.66 2.65 9.75
C ASN A 9 -0.35 3.80 9.99
N PRO A 10 -0.65 4.16 11.25
CA PRO A 10 -1.59 5.24 11.57
C PRO A 10 -1.05 6.64 11.21
N ASN A 11 0.26 6.79 10.98
CA ASN A 11 0.89 8.07 10.64
C ASN A 11 0.80 8.43 9.14
N ILE A 12 0.04 7.68 8.35
CA ILE A 12 -0.13 7.93 6.92
C ILE A 12 -0.59 9.36 6.60
N PRO A 13 -1.56 9.97 7.32
CA PRO A 13 -1.97 11.34 7.02
C PRO A 13 -0.84 12.35 7.18
N LEU A 14 -0.03 12.20 8.22
CA LEU A 14 1.11 13.09 8.46
C LEU A 14 2.19 12.93 7.37
N ARG A 15 2.49 11.71 6.94
CA ARG A 15 3.41 11.45 5.82
C ARG A 15 2.89 12.07 4.52
N ASN A 16 1.61 11.88 4.22
CA ASN A 16 0.98 12.41 3.02
C ASN A 16 0.92 13.95 3.01
N LEU A 17 0.81 14.59 4.18
CA LEU A 17 0.93 16.03 4.29
C LEU A 17 2.28 16.52 3.77
N PHE A 18 3.38 15.91 4.19
CA PHE A 18 4.71 16.29 3.70
C PHE A 18 4.87 16.02 2.20
N TYR A 19 4.41 14.87 1.71
CA TYR A 19 4.49 14.54 0.28
C TYR A 19 3.70 15.52 -0.58
N ILE A 20 2.48 15.88 -0.20
CA ILE A 20 1.67 16.82 -0.97
C ILE A 20 2.19 18.25 -0.89
N ALA A 21 2.76 18.65 0.27
CA ALA A 21 3.39 19.96 0.42
C ALA A 21 4.58 20.10 -0.54
N ASP A 22 5.42 19.07 -0.65
CA ASP A 22 6.54 19.04 -1.60
C ASP A 22 6.07 19.11 -3.05
N GLU A 23 5.05 18.33 -3.42
CA GLU A 23 4.50 18.35 -4.77
C GLU A 23 3.89 19.72 -5.10
N TYR A 24 3.14 20.32 -4.21
CA TYR A 24 2.59 21.66 -4.41
C TYR A 24 3.68 22.72 -4.47
N HIS A 25 4.72 22.61 -3.66
CA HIS A 25 5.86 23.49 -3.74
C HIS A 25 6.50 23.47 -5.14
N ARG A 26 6.74 22.29 -5.70
CA ARG A 26 7.28 22.13 -7.08
C ARG A 26 6.36 22.73 -8.13
N LEU A 27 5.04 22.58 -8.00
CA LEU A 27 4.05 23.12 -8.93
C LEU A 27 3.99 24.64 -8.93
N VAL A 28 4.25 25.29 -7.78
CA VAL A 28 4.12 26.73 -7.61
C VAL A 28 5.45 27.49 -7.57
N VAL A 29 6.59 26.81 -7.64
CA VAL A 29 7.93 27.42 -7.52
C VAL A 29 8.17 28.60 -8.48
N ARG A 30 7.53 28.59 -9.65
CA ARG A 30 7.60 29.65 -10.66
C ARG A 30 6.45 30.64 -10.60
N LYS A 31 5.55 30.53 -9.61
CA LYS A 31 4.37 31.37 -9.46
C LYS A 31 4.55 32.30 -8.27
N SER A 32 4.07 33.52 -8.39
CA SER A 32 4.10 34.45 -7.27
C SER A 32 2.96 34.14 -6.29
N LEU A 33 3.28 33.59 -5.13
CA LEU A 33 2.32 33.37 -4.06
C LEU A 33 1.92 34.67 -3.32
N TYR A 34 2.65 35.75 -3.56
CA TYR A 34 2.34 37.10 -3.03
C TYR A 34 1.51 37.93 -3.99
N SER A 35 1.08 37.35 -5.11
CA SER A 35 0.17 37.98 -6.07
C SER A 35 -1.24 38.08 -5.49
N THR A 36 -2.01 39.10 -5.92
CA THR A 36 -3.44 39.22 -5.60
C THR A 36 -4.32 38.22 -6.36
N VAL A 37 -3.72 37.46 -7.28
CA VAL A 37 -4.41 36.44 -8.09
C VAL A 37 -4.22 35.07 -7.46
N ILE A 38 -5.33 34.37 -7.23
CA ILE A 38 -5.34 33.01 -6.70
C ILE A 38 -4.55 32.04 -7.63
N GLN A 39 -3.57 31.33 -7.08
CA GLN A 39 -2.84 30.28 -7.79
C GLN A 39 -3.58 28.96 -7.61
N LYS A 40 -4.21 28.48 -8.69
CA LYS A 40 -4.91 27.19 -8.67
C LYS A 40 -3.93 26.04 -8.71
N ILE A 41 -4.19 25.03 -7.88
CA ILE A 41 -3.45 23.75 -7.79
C ILE A 41 -4.43 22.57 -7.97
N PRO A 42 -3.95 21.39 -8.39
CA PRO A 42 -4.80 20.21 -8.50
C PRO A 42 -5.40 19.81 -7.15
N THR A 43 -6.65 19.36 -7.16
CA THR A 43 -7.30 18.82 -5.94
C THR A 43 -6.63 17.49 -5.55
N PRO A 44 -6.10 17.36 -4.32
CA PRO A 44 -5.45 16.13 -3.91
C PRO A 44 -6.46 15.03 -3.58
N ARG A 45 -6.08 13.79 -3.83
CA ARG A 45 -6.75 12.57 -3.35
C ARG A 45 -5.69 11.67 -2.75
N PHE A 46 -5.98 11.07 -1.60
CA PHE A 46 -5.05 10.20 -0.88
C PHE A 46 -5.66 8.82 -0.72
N LEU A 47 -5.03 7.82 -1.32
CA LEU A 47 -5.45 6.42 -1.29
C LEU A 47 -4.29 5.55 -0.83
N VAL A 48 -4.58 4.58 0.01
CA VAL A 48 -3.66 3.52 0.40
C VAL A 48 -4.28 2.19 0.01
N PHE A 49 -3.54 1.41 -0.75
CA PHE A 49 -3.85 0.01 -1.02
C PHE A 49 -3.11 -0.85 0.01
N TYR A 50 -3.88 -1.45 0.91
CA TYR A 50 -3.33 -2.25 1.99
C TYR A 50 -3.42 -3.74 1.65
N ASN A 51 -2.27 -4.41 1.66
CA ASN A 51 -2.16 -5.85 1.49
C ASN A 51 -1.43 -6.54 2.65
N GLY A 52 -1.38 -5.92 3.83
CA GLY A 52 -0.69 -6.47 5.00
C GLY A 52 -1.43 -7.65 5.64
N THR A 53 -0.82 -8.19 6.69
CA THR A 53 -1.33 -9.37 7.41
C THR A 53 -2.20 -9.01 8.64
N LYS A 54 -2.24 -7.74 9.04
CA LYS A 54 -3.16 -7.29 10.09
C LYS A 54 -4.58 -7.28 9.51
N GLU A 55 -5.52 -7.85 10.24
CA GLU A 55 -6.93 -7.79 9.87
C GLU A 55 -7.45 -6.36 9.97
N VAL A 56 -8.03 -5.87 8.89
CA VAL A 56 -8.59 -4.52 8.77
C VAL A 56 -9.87 -4.58 7.92
N GLU A 57 -10.72 -3.60 8.09
CA GLU A 57 -11.94 -3.45 7.29
C GLU A 57 -11.60 -3.23 5.80
N ASP A 58 -12.55 -3.52 4.91
CA ASP A 58 -12.41 -3.33 3.46
C ASP A 58 -12.06 -1.88 3.10
N ARG A 59 -12.62 -0.93 3.87
CA ARG A 59 -12.38 0.49 3.72
C ARG A 59 -12.29 1.17 5.08
N SER A 60 -11.21 1.92 5.29
CA SER A 60 -11.00 2.74 6.49
C SER A 60 -10.59 4.16 6.10
N GLU A 61 -10.86 5.12 6.97
CA GLU A 61 -10.42 6.52 6.82
C GLU A 61 -9.44 6.87 7.94
N PHE A 62 -8.30 7.41 7.58
CA PHE A 62 -7.36 8.03 8.51
C PHE A 62 -7.46 9.55 8.39
N ARG A 63 -7.36 10.24 9.54
CA ARG A 63 -7.43 11.69 9.63
C ARG A 63 -6.17 12.24 10.27
N LEU A 64 -5.67 13.34 9.73
CA LEU A 64 -4.52 14.04 10.31
C LEU A 64 -4.82 14.55 11.73
N SER A 65 -6.05 14.97 11.96
CA SER A 65 -6.51 15.43 13.29
C SER A 65 -6.38 14.38 14.38
N SER A 66 -6.31 13.09 14.03
CA SER A 66 -6.06 12.01 15.00
C SER A 66 -4.65 12.03 15.60
N ALA A 67 -3.72 12.77 14.98
CA ALA A 67 -2.35 12.94 15.46
C ALA A 67 -2.14 14.23 16.28
N TYR A 68 -3.17 15.06 16.46
CA TYR A 68 -3.04 16.30 17.22
C TYR A 68 -3.06 16.04 18.73
N GLU A 69 -2.13 16.66 19.45
CA GLU A 69 -2.05 16.59 20.90
C GLU A 69 -3.32 17.13 21.57
N ASN A 70 -3.92 18.17 21.00
CA ASN A 70 -5.14 18.77 21.49
C ASN A 70 -6.28 18.50 20.49
N PRO A 71 -7.13 17.49 20.74
CA PRO A 71 -8.25 17.18 19.87
C PRO A 71 -9.20 18.34 19.68
N THR A 72 -9.68 18.54 18.45
CA THR A 72 -10.70 19.54 18.08
C THR A 72 -11.63 18.98 17.02
N GLU A 73 -12.90 19.36 17.08
CA GLU A 73 -13.89 18.94 16.09
C GLU A 73 -13.68 19.61 14.71
N ASN A 74 -13.12 20.83 14.72
CA ASN A 74 -12.94 21.62 13.51
C ASN A 74 -11.49 22.12 13.42
N PRO A 75 -10.54 21.28 13.04
CA PRO A 75 -9.15 21.69 12.84
C PRO A 75 -9.02 22.57 11.60
N ASP A 76 -8.21 23.64 11.67
CA ASP A 76 -7.90 24.49 10.51
C ASP A 76 -7.11 23.73 9.43
N LEU A 77 -6.41 22.68 9.80
CA LEU A 77 -5.71 21.77 8.89
C LEU A 77 -6.24 20.35 9.07
N GLU A 78 -6.86 19.81 8.02
CA GLU A 78 -7.29 18.41 7.98
C GLU A 78 -6.86 17.75 6.67
N LEU A 79 -6.37 16.51 6.77
CA LEU A 79 -6.07 15.65 5.65
C LEU A 79 -6.67 14.27 5.91
N ARG A 80 -7.43 13.76 4.93
CA ARG A 80 -8.08 12.45 5.03
C ARG A 80 -7.48 11.51 4.01
N VAL A 81 -7.14 10.30 4.48
CA VAL A 81 -6.59 9.23 3.64
C VAL A 81 -7.56 8.06 3.67
N THR A 82 -7.98 7.61 2.50
CA THR A 82 -8.77 6.38 2.37
C THR A 82 -7.84 5.19 2.23
N MET A 83 -7.94 4.22 3.11
CA MET A 83 -7.28 2.93 2.98
C MET A 83 -8.28 1.90 2.44
N LEU A 84 -7.86 1.14 1.44
CA LEU A 84 -8.62 0.05 0.83
C LEU A 84 -7.86 -1.26 1.07
N ASN A 85 -8.52 -2.23 1.69
CA ASN A 85 -7.96 -3.56 1.87
C ASN A 85 -8.01 -4.32 0.54
N VAL A 86 -6.85 -4.59 -0.03
CA VAL A 86 -6.70 -5.27 -1.31
C VAL A 86 -6.18 -6.70 -1.16
N ASN A 87 -6.35 -7.30 0.02
CA ASN A 87 -6.13 -8.73 0.19
C ASN A 87 -7.20 -9.54 -0.54
N ASP A 88 -6.87 -10.78 -0.88
CA ASP A 88 -7.82 -11.71 -1.49
C ASP A 88 -9.04 -11.93 -0.58
N GLY A 89 -10.24 -11.89 -1.17
CA GLY A 89 -11.51 -11.95 -0.44
C GLY A 89 -12.03 -10.62 0.10
N HIS A 90 -11.29 -9.52 -0.05
CA HIS A 90 -11.66 -8.18 0.40
C HIS A 90 -12.03 -7.25 -0.77
N SER A 91 -12.69 -6.12 -0.46
CA SER A 91 -13.03 -5.04 -1.41
C SER A 91 -13.63 -5.56 -2.72
N SER A 92 -14.65 -6.41 -2.65
CA SER A 92 -15.25 -7.12 -3.79
C SER A 92 -15.57 -6.19 -4.97
N ASP A 93 -16.24 -5.06 -4.69
CA ASP A 93 -16.60 -4.08 -5.72
C ASP A 93 -15.39 -3.53 -6.49
N LEU A 94 -14.28 -3.28 -5.78
CA LEU A 94 -13.03 -2.83 -6.40
C LEU A 94 -12.40 -3.95 -7.23
N MET A 95 -12.40 -5.18 -6.70
CA MET A 95 -11.83 -6.35 -7.37
C MET A 95 -12.60 -6.76 -8.62
N GLU A 96 -13.93 -6.56 -8.65
CA GLU A 96 -14.74 -6.79 -9.84
C GLU A 96 -14.43 -5.81 -10.98
N HIS A 97 -14.08 -4.57 -10.64
CA HIS A 97 -13.77 -3.53 -11.63
C HIS A 97 -12.29 -3.45 -12.01
N CYS A 98 -11.40 -4.13 -11.26
CA CYS A 98 -9.96 -4.12 -11.51
C CYS A 98 -9.36 -5.54 -11.51
N ARG A 99 -9.45 -6.21 -12.65
CA ARG A 99 -8.93 -7.57 -12.82
C ARG A 99 -7.47 -7.72 -12.39
N THR A 100 -6.60 -6.80 -12.79
CA THR A 100 -5.18 -6.85 -12.44
C THR A 100 -4.95 -6.81 -10.92
N LEU A 101 -5.71 -5.98 -10.19
CA LEU A 101 -5.61 -5.90 -8.74
C LEU A 101 -6.10 -7.18 -8.07
N LYS A 102 -7.19 -7.75 -8.56
CA LYS A 102 -7.72 -9.04 -8.10
C LYS A 102 -6.69 -10.16 -8.29
N GLU A 103 -6.13 -10.26 -9.47
CA GLU A 103 -5.11 -11.27 -9.80
C GLU A 103 -3.84 -11.07 -8.96
N TYR A 104 -3.43 -9.84 -8.70
CA TYR A 104 -2.32 -9.54 -7.79
C TYR A 104 -2.62 -9.98 -6.35
N ALA A 105 -3.83 -9.72 -5.85
CA ALA A 105 -4.24 -10.18 -4.52
C ALA A 105 -4.17 -11.71 -4.39
N GLN A 106 -4.65 -12.42 -5.40
CA GLN A 106 -4.60 -13.88 -5.48
C GLN A 106 -3.15 -14.41 -5.50
N TYR A 107 -2.27 -13.76 -6.26
CA TYR A 107 -0.84 -14.10 -6.27
C TYR A 107 -0.21 -13.94 -4.88
N VAL A 108 -0.40 -12.79 -4.23
CA VAL A 108 0.13 -12.54 -2.88
C VAL A 108 -0.41 -13.54 -1.86
N ALA A 109 -1.71 -13.86 -1.92
CA ALA A 109 -2.32 -14.85 -1.04
C ALA A 109 -1.68 -16.24 -1.19
N ARG A 110 -1.33 -16.63 -2.43
CA ARG A 110 -0.63 -17.90 -2.69
C ARG A 110 0.80 -17.93 -2.14
N VAL A 111 1.55 -16.86 -2.39
CA VAL A 111 2.91 -16.75 -1.82
C VAL A 111 2.84 -16.94 -0.30
N ARG A 112 1.92 -16.22 0.37
CA ARG A 112 1.73 -16.35 1.83
C ARG A 112 1.34 -17.74 2.27
N LYS A 113 0.43 -18.39 1.54
CA LYS A 113 0.00 -19.77 1.82
C LYS A 113 1.16 -20.76 1.78
N TYR A 114 2.08 -20.60 0.82
CA TYR A 114 3.25 -21.49 0.73
C TYR A 114 4.34 -21.10 1.71
N ALA A 115 4.61 -19.82 1.90
CA ALA A 115 5.61 -19.34 2.86
C ALA A 115 5.24 -19.67 4.34
N ALA A 116 3.97 -19.90 4.64
CA ALA A 116 3.54 -20.32 5.97
C ALA A 116 3.88 -21.79 6.29
N LYS A 117 4.31 -22.60 5.31
CA LYS A 117 4.70 -23.99 5.52
C LYS A 117 6.14 -24.06 6.04
N GLN A 118 6.36 -24.77 7.16
CA GLN A 118 7.66 -24.84 7.83
C GLN A 118 8.77 -25.52 7.00
N ASP A 119 8.39 -26.40 6.07
CA ASP A 119 9.32 -27.23 5.30
C ASP A 119 9.63 -26.68 3.90
N VAL A 120 9.22 -25.45 3.60
CA VAL A 120 9.38 -24.83 2.27
C VAL A 120 10.20 -23.55 2.42
N SER A 121 11.26 -23.41 1.64
CA SER A 121 12.03 -22.16 1.59
C SER A 121 11.18 -21.04 0.96
N LEU A 122 11.49 -19.78 1.28
CA LEU A 122 10.78 -18.65 0.70
C LEU A 122 10.90 -18.62 -0.83
N GLU A 123 12.07 -18.95 -1.36
CA GLU A 123 12.30 -19.05 -2.81
C GLU A 123 11.42 -20.12 -3.47
N GLU A 124 11.31 -21.27 -2.83
CA GLU A 124 10.45 -22.37 -3.28
C GLU A 124 8.96 -21.98 -3.21
N ALA A 125 8.55 -21.32 -2.13
CA ALA A 125 7.19 -20.82 -1.93
C ALA A 125 6.78 -19.83 -3.03
N VAL A 126 7.64 -18.85 -3.32
CA VAL A 126 7.42 -17.85 -4.36
C VAL A 126 7.42 -18.50 -5.75
N THR A 127 8.39 -19.35 -6.05
CA THR A 127 8.48 -20.04 -7.34
C THR A 127 7.21 -20.85 -7.62
N ARG A 128 6.78 -21.63 -6.64
CA ARG A 128 5.57 -22.44 -6.75
C ARG A 128 4.31 -21.59 -6.94
N ALA A 129 4.18 -20.49 -6.21
CA ALA A 129 3.04 -19.56 -6.38
C ALA A 129 3.02 -18.95 -7.77
N VAL A 130 4.18 -18.57 -8.32
CA VAL A 130 4.30 -18.04 -9.68
C VAL A 130 3.88 -19.09 -10.71
N ASP A 131 4.34 -20.31 -10.60
CA ASP A 131 4.04 -21.39 -11.55
C ASP A 131 2.53 -21.72 -11.54
N GLU A 132 1.93 -21.89 -10.38
CA GLU A 132 0.48 -22.11 -10.27
C GLU A 132 -0.35 -20.94 -10.82
N CYS A 133 0.07 -19.69 -10.57
CA CYS A 133 -0.61 -18.53 -11.13
C CYS A 133 -0.56 -18.51 -12.66
N ILE A 134 0.58 -18.87 -13.25
CA ILE A 134 0.73 -18.98 -14.69
C ILE A 134 -0.22 -20.06 -15.25
N GLU A 135 -0.26 -21.25 -14.65
CA GLU A 135 -1.12 -22.36 -15.06
C GLU A 135 -2.61 -22.01 -15.00
N GLU A 136 -3.02 -21.24 -13.98
CA GLU A 136 -4.41 -20.82 -13.79
C GLU A 136 -4.79 -19.54 -14.56
N GLY A 137 -3.85 -18.93 -15.28
CA GLY A 137 -4.10 -17.70 -16.05
C GLY A 137 -4.14 -16.41 -15.20
N ILE A 138 -3.66 -16.47 -13.95
CA ILE A 138 -3.58 -15.33 -13.02
C ILE A 138 -2.30 -14.57 -13.30
N LEU A 139 -2.39 -13.31 -13.75
CA LEU A 139 -1.25 -12.51 -14.20
C LEU A 139 -0.33 -13.24 -15.18
N ALA A 140 -0.81 -14.26 -15.89
CA ALA A 140 0.01 -15.24 -16.59
C ALA A 140 0.96 -14.61 -17.59
N GLU A 141 0.48 -13.69 -18.42
CA GLU A 141 1.31 -13.01 -19.42
C GLU A 141 2.43 -12.19 -18.77
N PHE A 142 2.13 -11.47 -17.70
CA PHE A 142 3.10 -10.69 -16.95
C PHE A 142 4.13 -11.59 -16.25
N LEU A 143 3.67 -12.63 -15.57
CA LEU A 143 4.52 -13.57 -14.83
C LEU A 143 5.44 -14.37 -15.77
N LEU A 144 4.95 -14.84 -16.92
CA LEU A 144 5.76 -15.49 -17.92
C LEU A 144 6.89 -14.60 -18.43
N LYS A 145 6.59 -13.35 -18.71
CA LYS A 145 7.56 -12.40 -19.23
C LYS A 145 8.61 -11.99 -18.21
N ASN A 146 8.23 -11.89 -16.93
CA ASN A 146 9.06 -11.30 -15.87
C ASN A 146 9.39 -12.29 -14.73
N LYS A 147 9.25 -13.59 -14.95
CA LYS A 147 9.31 -14.64 -13.90
C LYS A 147 10.49 -14.47 -12.94
N THR A 148 11.69 -14.37 -13.46
CA THR A 148 12.92 -14.29 -12.66
C THR A 148 12.96 -13.01 -11.80
N GLU A 149 12.50 -11.88 -12.35
CA GLU A 149 12.50 -10.61 -11.66
C GLU A 149 11.42 -10.56 -10.57
N VAL A 150 10.22 -11.06 -10.88
CA VAL A 150 9.12 -11.17 -9.90
C VAL A 150 9.54 -12.05 -8.71
N ILE A 151 10.19 -13.19 -8.94
CA ILE A 151 10.67 -14.06 -7.85
C ILE A 151 11.65 -13.29 -6.96
N LYS A 152 12.65 -12.62 -7.54
CA LYS A 152 13.65 -11.84 -6.77
C LYS A 152 13.02 -10.72 -5.96
N VAL A 153 12.11 -9.93 -6.57
CA VAL A 153 11.45 -8.82 -5.91
C VAL A 153 10.55 -9.32 -4.78
N SER A 154 9.79 -10.39 -5.01
CA SER A 154 8.90 -10.95 -4.00
C SER A 154 9.67 -11.50 -2.79
N ILE A 155 10.80 -12.14 -3.00
CA ILE A 155 11.68 -12.60 -1.90
C ILE A 155 12.16 -11.38 -1.10
N TYR A 156 12.67 -10.35 -1.77
CA TYR A 156 13.16 -9.14 -1.12
C TYR A 156 12.07 -8.42 -0.30
N GLU A 157 10.87 -8.28 -0.84
CA GLU A 157 9.74 -7.66 -0.14
C GLU A 157 9.32 -8.47 1.10
N TYR A 158 9.31 -9.79 1.00
CA TYR A 158 8.97 -10.68 2.11
C TYR A 158 10.01 -10.64 3.23
N ASP A 159 11.30 -10.66 2.89
CA ASP A 159 12.38 -10.53 3.86
C ASP A 159 12.33 -9.18 4.57
N LYS A 160 12.09 -8.10 3.84
CA LYS A 160 11.91 -6.77 4.40
C LYS A 160 10.71 -6.70 5.36
N GLU A 161 9.57 -7.28 5.00
CA GLU A 161 8.38 -7.35 5.85
C GLU A 161 8.65 -8.15 7.14
N PHE A 162 9.42 -9.22 7.04
CA PHE A 162 9.82 -10.04 8.18
C PHE A 162 10.78 -9.29 9.12
N GLU A 163 11.79 -8.60 8.61
CA GLU A 163 12.71 -7.78 9.38
C GLU A 163 12.02 -6.61 10.07
N GLU A 164 11.11 -5.91 9.38
CA GLU A 164 10.31 -4.85 9.98
C GLU A 164 9.42 -5.34 11.13
N LYS A 165 8.84 -6.54 11.01
CA LYS A 165 8.06 -7.17 12.10
C LYS A 165 8.93 -7.51 13.30
N LYS A 166 10.17 -7.94 13.06
CA LYS A 166 11.14 -8.29 14.11
C LYS A 166 11.60 -7.05 14.86
N LEU A 167 11.93 -5.97 14.16
CA LEU A 167 12.33 -4.68 14.76
C LEU A 167 11.22 -4.10 15.65
N ARG A 168 9.97 -4.16 15.20
CA ARG A 168 8.84 -3.67 16.00
C ARG A 168 8.60 -4.44 17.29
N LYS A 169 8.86 -5.75 17.30
CA LYS A 169 8.76 -6.53 18.54
C LYS A 169 9.78 -6.10 19.57
N THR A 170 10.98 -5.68 19.13
CA THR A 170 12.05 -5.18 20.01
C THR A 170 11.85 -3.73 20.49
N GLU A 171 11.03 -2.92 19.82
CA GLU A 171 10.71 -1.55 20.28
C GLU A 171 9.61 -1.50 21.35
N TYR A 172 8.88 -2.60 21.57
CA TYR A 172 7.80 -2.71 22.57
C TYR A 172 8.15 -3.56 23.78
N GLU A 173 9.38 -4.09 23.88
CA GLU A 173 9.97 -4.73 25.06
C GLU A 173 10.92 -3.76 25.80
#